data_0c0269a20710b99debbba78009d0bae3
#
_entry.id   0c0269a20710b99debbba78009d0bae3
#
_cell.length_a   1.000
_cell.length_b   1.000
_cell.length_c   1.000
_cell.angle_alpha   90.00
_cell.angle_beta   90.00
_cell.angle_gamma   90.00
#
_symmetry.space_group_name_H-M   'P 1'
#
loop_
_entity.id
_entity.type
_entity.pdbx_description
1 polymer ?
#
loop_
_entity_poly.entity_id
_entity_poly.type
_entity_poly.pdbx_seq_one_letter_code
_entity_poly.pdbx_strand_id
1 'polypeptide(L)'
;VIGDYAFAYCSKLRMVTIPSQVTRIGRNAFSECPALSRVTFAEGSKMQTIGLQAFFNCDALASIQLPEGLVYIENGAFNNCSKLSAIDIPASVLSVGESAFYDCSDLSKVTLHNGTQTIGNSAFCTCWNLSSVTLPESLVSMGSQAFIGCSSLTSVVIPKNIKTIEPGTFRSCSSLTNIVLPDSLVTIGESAFQGCGMSQIRIPDNVSVFGSHAFAGCESLTS
;
A
#
# COMPACT_ATOMS: atom_id res chain seq x y z
N VAL A 1 6.97 -24.66 -0.10
CA VAL A 1 7.43 -23.47 -0.83
C VAL A 1 7.04 -23.62 -2.29
N ILE A 2 6.53 -22.54 -2.89
CA ILE A 2 6.49 -22.38 -4.35
C ILE A 2 7.78 -21.67 -4.73
N GLY A 3 8.56 -22.27 -5.63
CA GLY A 3 9.89 -21.77 -6.02
C GLY A 3 9.84 -20.45 -6.79
N ASP A 4 10.99 -19.79 -6.92
CA ASP A 4 11.12 -18.58 -7.72
C ASP A 4 10.77 -18.88 -9.19
N TYR A 5 10.00 -17.97 -9.82
CA TYR A 5 9.55 -18.08 -11.22
C TYR A 5 8.73 -19.34 -11.56
N ALA A 6 8.24 -20.10 -10.57
CA ALA A 6 7.63 -21.43 -10.79
C ALA A 6 6.48 -21.43 -11.81
N PHE A 7 5.70 -20.35 -11.89
CA PHE A 7 4.59 -20.16 -12.81
C PHE A 7 4.69 -18.83 -13.58
N ALA A 8 5.88 -18.23 -13.62
CA ALA A 8 6.05 -16.97 -14.34
C ALA A 8 5.67 -17.12 -15.82
N TYR A 9 5.07 -16.06 -16.39
CA TYR A 9 4.63 -16.01 -17.80
C TYR A 9 3.58 -17.05 -18.19
N CYS A 10 2.85 -17.64 -17.23
CA CYS A 10 1.75 -18.54 -17.51
C CYS A 10 0.51 -17.76 -17.97
N SER A 11 0.53 -17.23 -19.19
CA SER A 11 -0.46 -16.29 -19.74
C SER A 11 -1.89 -16.82 -19.78
N LYS A 12 -2.10 -18.14 -19.69
CA LYS A 12 -3.43 -18.78 -19.70
C LYS A 12 -3.86 -19.27 -18.31
N LEU A 13 -3.01 -19.15 -17.29
CA LEU A 13 -3.34 -19.56 -15.93
C LEU A 13 -4.43 -18.64 -15.37
N ARG A 14 -5.60 -19.19 -15.04
CA ARG A 14 -6.76 -18.41 -14.57
C ARG A 14 -6.97 -18.48 -13.07
N MET A 15 -6.65 -19.60 -12.46
CA MET A 15 -6.84 -19.81 -11.04
C MET A 15 -5.77 -20.74 -10.45
N VAL A 16 -5.47 -20.51 -9.19
CA VAL A 16 -4.56 -21.36 -8.41
C VAL A 16 -5.06 -21.49 -6.98
N THR A 17 -4.98 -22.69 -6.43
CA THR A 17 -5.17 -22.93 -5.00
C THR A 17 -3.82 -23.25 -4.38
N ILE A 18 -3.37 -22.45 -3.44
CA ILE A 18 -2.12 -22.63 -2.71
C ILE A 18 -2.36 -23.66 -1.60
N PRO A 19 -1.66 -24.81 -1.61
CA PRO A 19 -1.81 -25.84 -0.59
C PRO A 19 -1.46 -25.33 0.82
N SER A 20 -2.14 -25.86 1.86
CA SER A 20 -1.99 -25.37 3.23
C SER A 20 -0.57 -25.46 3.80
N GLN A 21 0.25 -26.42 3.34
CA GLN A 21 1.63 -26.60 3.80
C GLN A 21 2.64 -25.64 3.14
N VAL A 22 2.21 -24.83 2.17
CA VAL A 22 3.08 -23.84 1.53
C VAL A 22 3.25 -22.67 2.48
N THR A 23 4.50 -22.37 2.84
CA THR A 23 4.85 -21.26 3.75
C THR A 23 5.36 -20.02 3.02
N ARG A 24 5.79 -20.16 1.76
CA ARG A 24 6.32 -19.05 0.95
C ARG A 24 5.96 -19.22 -0.51
N ILE A 25 5.54 -18.13 -1.13
CA ILE A 25 5.52 -17.94 -2.58
C ILE A 25 6.82 -17.21 -2.93
N GLY A 26 7.62 -17.80 -3.83
CA GLY A 26 8.94 -17.29 -4.19
C GLY A 26 8.90 -16.02 -5.05
N ARG A 27 10.09 -15.50 -5.37
CA ARG A 27 10.27 -14.35 -6.25
C ARG A 27 9.64 -14.62 -7.62
N ASN A 28 8.85 -13.67 -8.13
CA ASN A 28 8.23 -13.74 -9.46
C ASN A 28 7.44 -15.03 -9.72
N ALA A 29 7.00 -15.73 -8.67
CA ALA A 29 6.43 -17.07 -8.83
C ALA A 29 5.22 -17.12 -9.77
N PHE A 30 4.40 -16.06 -9.81
CA PHE A 30 3.25 -15.90 -10.70
C PHE A 30 3.34 -14.60 -11.51
N SER A 31 4.52 -14.02 -11.68
CA SER A 31 4.67 -12.79 -12.44
C SER A 31 4.24 -12.98 -13.90
N GLU A 32 3.72 -11.91 -14.51
CA GLU A 32 3.28 -11.93 -15.92
C GLU A 32 2.24 -13.04 -16.22
N CYS A 33 1.29 -13.21 -15.29
CA CYS A 33 0.13 -14.09 -15.47
C CYS A 33 -1.14 -13.25 -15.67
N PRO A 34 -1.33 -12.59 -16.83
CA PRO A 34 -2.40 -11.59 -17.04
C PRO A 34 -3.82 -12.17 -16.95
N ALA A 35 -3.98 -13.50 -17.14
CA ALA A 35 -5.28 -14.15 -17.01
C ALA A 35 -5.58 -14.64 -15.57
N LEU A 36 -4.63 -14.52 -14.62
CA LEU A 36 -4.79 -15.02 -13.26
C LEU A 36 -5.79 -14.14 -12.49
N SER A 37 -7.02 -14.63 -12.40
CA SER A 37 -8.13 -13.89 -11.80
C SER A 37 -8.48 -14.34 -10.38
N ARG A 38 -8.00 -15.52 -9.96
CA ARG A 38 -8.29 -16.07 -8.63
C ARG A 38 -7.08 -16.79 -8.04
N VAL A 39 -6.71 -16.35 -6.84
CA VAL A 39 -5.75 -17.03 -5.98
C VAL A 39 -6.46 -17.36 -4.67
N THR A 40 -6.46 -18.62 -4.26
CA THR A 40 -7.05 -19.08 -3.00
C THR A 40 -5.99 -19.79 -2.16
N PHE A 41 -6.11 -19.68 -0.86
CA PHE A 41 -5.28 -20.42 0.09
C PHE A 41 -6.15 -21.52 0.71
N ALA A 42 -5.62 -22.75 0.75
CA ALA A 42 -6.34 -23.86 1.38
C ALA A 42 -6.55 -23.59 2.87
N GLU A 43 -7.59 -24.17 3.44
CA GLU A 43 -7.90 -24.09 4.88
C GLU A 43 -6.70 -24.53 5.72
N GLY A 44 -6.44 -23.81 6.83
CA GLY A 44 -5.26 -24.03 7.67
C GLY A 44 -3.94 -23.63 7.00
N SER A 45 -3.96 -22.67 6.09
CA SER A 45 -2.78 -22.17 5.39
C SER A 45 -1.67 -21.76 6.37
N LYS A 46 -0.45 -22.24 6.11
CA LYS A 46 0.78 -21.89 6.82
C LYS A 46 1.59 -20.80 6.10
N MET A 47 0.96 -20.05 5.22
CA MET A 47 1.63 -19.01 4.45
C MET A 47 2.18 -17.92 5.37
N GLN A 48 3.47 -17.60 5.18
CA GLN A 48 4.17 -16.56 5.94
C GLN A 48 4.70 -15.44 5.04
N THR A 49 5.02 -15.74 3.78
CA THR A 49 5.67 -14.75 2.90
C THR A 49 5.11 -14.81 1.48
N ILE A 50 4.66 -13.68 0.98
CA ILE A 50 4.45 -13.43 -0.44
C ILE A 50 5.69 -12.70 -0.94
N GLY A 51 6.48 -13.37 -1.79
CA GLY A 51 7.81 -12.95 -2.18
C GLY A 51 7.86 -11.79 -3.16
N LEU A 52 9.10 -11.33 -3.44
CA LEU A 52 9.39 -10.25 -4.36
C LEU A 52 8.68 -10.44 -5.71
N GLN A 53 7.84 -9.47 -6.10
CA GLN A 53 7.12 -9.47 -7.37
C GLN A 53 6.31 -10.76 -7.66
N ALA A 54 5.85 -11.43 -6.61
CA ALA A 54 5.20 -12.75 -6.73
C ALA A 54 4.00 -12.75 -7.68
N PHE A 55 3.22 -11.67 -7.72
CA PHE A 55 2.05 -11.47 -8.59
C PHE A 55 2.21 -10.21 -9.46
N PHE A 56 3.43 -9.85 -9.83
CA PHE A 56 3.70 -8.72 -10.72
C PHE A 56 2.97 -8.87 -12.05
N ASN A 57 2.26 -7.84 -12.53
CA ASN A 57 1.47 -7.85 -13.78
C ASN A 57 0.43 -8.98 -13.85
N CYS A 58 -0.26 -9.26 -12.73
CA CYS A 58 -1.43 -10.13 -12.71
C CYS A 58 -2.70 -9.28 -12.92
N ASP A 59 -2.87 -8.75 -14.14
CA ASP A 59 -3.89 -7.74 -14.45
C ASP A 59 -5.34 -8.18 -14.18
N ALA A 60 -5.64 -9.49 -14.30
CA ALA A 60 -6.99 -10.00 -14.06
C ALA A 60 -7.29 -10.28 -12.59
N LEU A 61 -6.32 -10.12 -11.65
CA LEU A 61 -6.51 -10.44 -10.24
C LEU A 61 -7.39 -9.36 -9.57
N ALA A 62 -8.69 -9.63 -9.51
CA ALA A 62 -9.66 -8.67 -9.00
C ALA A 62 -9.78 -8.67 -7.46
N SER A 63 -9.44 -9.78 -6.82
CA SER A 63 -9.47 -9.92 -5.36
C SER A 63 -8.55 -11.04 -4.90
N ILE A 64 -8.03 -10.90 -3.68
CA ILE A 64 -7.29 -11.95 -2.98
C ILE A 64 -7.57 -11.83 -1.49
N GLN A 65 -7.89 -12.96 -0.85
CA GLN A 65 -8.01 -13.03 0.60
C GLN A 65 -6.69 -13.52 1.18
N LEU A 66 -5.98 -12.64 1.89
CA LEU A 66 -4.71 -12.98 2.53
C LEU A 66 -4.94 -13.83 3.77
N PRO A 67 -4.11 -14.89 4.00
CA PRO A 67 -4.27 -15.75 5.17
C PRO A 67 -3.74 -15.10 6.45
N GLU A 68 -4.40 -15.38 7.58
CA GLU A 68 -4.11 -14.81 8.90
C GLU A 68 -2.69 -15.07 9.45
N GLY A 69 -1.95 -16.03 8.89
CA GLY A 69 -0.57 -16.31 9.26
C GLY A 69 0.49 -15.57 8.43
N LEU A 70 0.05 -14.75 7.48
CA LEU A 70 0.97 -14.01 6.60
C LEU A 70 1.75 -12.97 7.40
N VAL A 71 3.08 -12.93 7.24
CA VAL A 71 3.98 -12.03 7.98
C VAL A 71 4.58 -10.97 7.08
N TYR A 72 4.92 -11.32 5.85
CA TYR A 72 5.59 -10.40 4.92
C TYR A 72 4.92 -10.38 3.55
N ILE A 73 4.67 -9.15 3.08
CA ILE A 73 4.37 -8.84 1.68
C ILE A 73 5.62 -8.13 1.16
N GLU A 74 6.42 -8.84 0.35
CA GLU A 74 7.70 -8.32 -0.13
C GLU A 74 7.53 -7.27 -1.25
N ASN A 75 8.65 -6.66 -1.67
CA ASN A 75 8.68 -5.58 -2.65
C ASN A 75 7.98 -5.97 -3.95
N GLY A 76 7.13 -5.10 -4.46
CA GLY A 76 6.41 -5.30 -5.72
C GLY A 76 5.47 -6.50 -5.77
N ALA A 77 5.13 -7.11 -4.65
CA ALA A 77 4.40 -8.39 -4.60
C ALA A 77 3.12 -8.41 -5.44
N PHE A 78 2.39 -7.31 -5.50
CA PHE A 78 1.17 -7.10 -6.31
C PHE A 78 1.29 -5.89 -7.24
N ASN A 79 2.51 -5.49 -7.60
CA ASN A 79 2.74 -4.36 -8.49
C ASN A 79 2.02 -4.59 -9.82
N ASN A 80 1.26 -3.58 -10.27
CA ASN A 80 0.45 -3.60 -11.49
C ASN A 80 -0.60 -4.73 -11.53
N CYS A 81 -1.21 -5.06 -10.37
CA CYS A 81 -2.45 -5.83 -10.33
C CYS A 81 -3.63 -4.86 -10.56
N SER A 82 -3.78 -4.41 -11.81
CA SER A 82 -4.64 -3.27 -12.16
C SER A 82 -6.11 -3.46 -11.82
N LYS A 83 -6.60 -4.71 -11.76
CA LYS A 83 -8.00 -5.04 -11.40
C LYS A 83 -8.23 -5.30 -9.92
N LEU A 84 -7.19 -5.28 -9.08
CA LEU A 84 -7.34 -5.51 -7.65
C LEU A 84 -8.16 -4.36 -7.02
N SER A 85 -9.39 -4.66 -6.58
CA SER A 85 -10.35 -3.62 -6.17
C SER A 85 -10.28 -3.27 -4.69
N ALA A 86 -9.87 -4.21 -3.84
CA ALA A 86 -9.69 -4.00 -2.41
C ALA A 86 -8.66 -4.98 -1.85
N ILE A 87 -7.98 -4.57 -0.79
CA ILE A 87 -7.08 -5.44 -0.02
C ILE A 87 -7.29 -5.27 1.47
N ASP A 88 -7.42 -6.39 2.16
CA ASP A 88 -7.47 -6.49 3.61
C ASP A 88 -6.18 -7.18 4.10
N ILE A 89 -5.31 -6.43 4.78
CA ILE A 89 -3.99 -6.87 5.23
C ILE A 89 -4.09 -7.29 6.69
N PRO A 90 -4.00 -8.60 6.98
CA PRO A 90 -4.24 -9.13 8.31
C PRO A 90 -3.25 -8.64 9.37
N ALA A 91 -3.65 -8.71 10.64
CA ALA A 91 -2.87 -8.25 11.78
C ALA A 91 -1.52 -8.96 11.97
N SER A 92 -1.34 -10.12 11.37
CA SER A 92 -0.07 -10.85 11.38
C SER A 92 1.00 -10.23 10.47
N VAL A 93 0.61 -9.39 9.48
CA VAL A 93 1.55 -8.75 8.56
C VAL A 93 2.32 -7.65 9.27
N LEU A 94 3.64 -7.79 9.36
CA LEU A 94 4.53 -6.82 9.98
C LEU A 94 4.95 -5.71 9.02
N SER A 95 5.10 -6.04 7.73
CA SER A 95 5.56 -5.06 6.74
C SER A 95 4.93 -5.26 5.38
N VAL A 96 4.63 -4.13 4.73
CA VAL A 96 4.27 -4.03 3.32
C VAL A 96 5.48 -3.46 2.59
N GLY A 97 6.02 -4.18 1.63
CA GLY A 97 7.25 -3.86 0.93
C GLY A 97 7.15 -2.65 -0.01
N GLU A 98 8.29 -2.20 -0.51
CA GLU A 98 8.38 -1.16 -1.52
C GLU A 98 7.59 -1.53 -2.77
N SER A 99 6.81 -0.58 -3.31
CA SER A 99 5.99 -0.75 -4.52
C SER A 99 5.07 -1.98 -4.50
N ALA A 100 4.71 -2.50 -3.30
CA ALA A 100 3.98 -3.75 -3.17
C ALA A 100 2.62 -3.74 -3.90
N PHE A 101 1.95 -2.60 -3.96
CA PHE A 101 0.68 -2.37 -4.66
C PHE A 101 0.79 -1.17 -5.63
N TYR A 102 2.00 -0.93 -6.16
CA TYR A 102 2.22 0.13 -7.15
C TYR A 102 1.32 -0.09 -8.37
N ASP A 103 0.64 0.96 -8.83
CA ASP A 103 -0.24 0.95 -10.01
C ASP A 103 -1.37 -0.10 -9.97
N CYS A 104 -1.89 -0.39 -8.77
CA CYS A 104 -3.15 -1.10 -8.61
C CYS A 104 -4.30 -0.09 -8.86
N SER A 105 -4.57 0.21 -10.12
CA SER A 105 -5.41 1.36 -10.51
C SER A 105 -6.87 1.25 -10.07
N ASP A 106 -7.44 0.03 -10.00
CA ASP A 106 -8.82 -0.20 -9.52
C ASP A 106 -8.90 -0.32 -7.99
N LEU A 107 -7.76 -0.27 -7.26
CA LEU A 107 -7.74 -0.41 -5.80
C LEU A 107 -8.43 0.78 -5.13
N SER A 108 -9.62 0.53 -4.58
CA SER A 108 -10.47 1.57 -3.98
C SER A 108 -10.41 1.60 -2.46
N LYS A 109 -10.04 0.48 -1.83
CA LYS A 109 -9.99 0.35 -0.37
C LYS A 109 -8.80 -0.47 0.08
N VAL A 110 -8.07 0.05 1.06
CA VAL A 110 -6.99 -0.64 1.76
C VAL A 110 -7.29 -0.62 3.26
N THR A 111 -7.30 -1.79 3.89
CA THR A 111 -7.40 -1.93 5.34
C THR A 111 -6.15 -2.60 5.85
N LEU A 112 -5.40 -1.92 6.74
CA LEU A 112 -4.30 -2.52 7.46
C LEU A 112 -4.71 -2.68 8.93
N HIS A 113 -4.57 -3.90 9.44
CA HIS A 113 -4.89 -4.19 10.84
C HIS A 113 -3.70 -3.95 11.78
N ASN A 114 -3.98 -3.82 13.07
CA ASN A 114 -2.94 -3.66 14.11
C ASN A 114 -1.99 -4.85 14.10
N GLY A 115 -0.71 -4.57 13.89
CA GLY A 115 0.37 -5.52 13.69
C GLY A 115 1.33 -4.98 12.63
N THR A 116 0.80 -4.36 11.56
CA THR A 116 1.64 -3.74 10.53
C THR A 116 2.41 -2.55 11.12
N GLN A 117 3.74 -2.60 11.01
CA GLN A 117 4.66 -1.60 11.54
C GLN A 117 5.23 -0.69 10.45
N THR A 118 5.39 -1.22 9.22
CA THR A 118 6.03 -0.47 8.15
C THR A 118 5.29 -0.59 6.81
N ILE A 119 5.23 0.53 6.10
CA ILE A 119 4.81 0.64 4.70
C ILE A 119 6.01 1.14 3.92
N GLY A 120 6.43 0.42 2.89
CA GLY A 120 7.59 0.74 2.06
C GLY A 120 7.39 1.94 1.13
N ASN A 121 8.49 2.36 0.48
CA ASN A 121 8.45 3.43 -0.51
C ASN A 121 7.49 3.06 -1.66
N SER A 122 6.72 4.03 -2.13
CA SER A 122 5.80 3.86 -3.25
C SER A 122 4.82 2.68 -3.13
N ALA A 123 4.55 2.18 -1.91
CA ALA A 123 3.79 0.95 -1.71
C ALA A 123 2.39 0.97 -2.34
N PHE A 124 1.72 2.12 -2.36
CA PHE A 124 0.41 2.36 -2.98
C PHE A 124 0.48 3.51 -4.00
N CYS A 125 1.65 3.73 -4.60
CA CYS A 125 1.84 4.76 -5.61
C CYS A 125 0.89 4.51 -6.79
N THR A 126 0.25 5.57 -7.30
CA THR A 126 -0.67 5.55 -8.45
C THR A 126 -1.88 4.60 -8.32
N CYS A 127 -2.29 4.30 -7.09
CA CYS A 127 -3.60 3.69 -6.84
C CYS A 127 -4.69 4.78 -6.98
N TRP A 128 -4.98 5.18 -8.20
CA TRP A 128 -5.79 6.39 -8.49
C TRP A 128 -7.21 6.32 -7.93
N ASN A 129 -7.80 5.13 -7.87
CA ASN A 129 -9.15 4.92 -7.35
C ASN A 129 -9.19 4.72 -5.83
N LEU A 130 -8.02 4.76 -5.13
CA LEU A 130 -7.97 4.58 -3.68
C LEU A 130 -8.69 5.74 -2.97
N SER A 131 -9.90 5.47 -2.52
CA SER A 131 -10.74 6.46 -1.83
C SER A 131 -10.65 6.36 -0.30
N SER A 132 -10.25 5.20 0.22
CA SER A 132 -10.18 4.94 1.66
C SER A 132 -8.99 4.07 2.04
N VAL A 133 -8.23 4.52 3.02
CA VAL A 133 -7.15 3.76 3.68
C VAL A 133 -7.33 3.80 5.19
N THR A 134 -7.23 2.64 5.84
CA THR A 134 -7.16 2.54 7.30
C THR A 134 -5.74 2.20 7.69
N LEU A 135 -5.07 3.13 8.39
CA LEU A 135 -3.71 2.95 8.92
C LEU A 135 -3.79 2.50 10.39
N PRO A 136 -3.05 1.44 10.80
CA PRO A 136 -3.11 0.91 12.15
C PRO A 136 -2.28 1.73 13.14
N GLU A 137 -2.67 1.73 14.42
CA GLU A 137 -1.92 2.37 15.50
C GLU A 137 -0.52 1.76 15.73
N SER A 138 -0.27 0.55 15.25
CA SER A 138 1.05 -0.11 15.28
C SER A 138 2.04 0.47 14.27
N LEU A 139 1.56 1.28 13.29
CA LEU A 139 2.41 1.80 12.24
C LEU A 139 3.43 2.81 12.79
N VAL A 140 4.70 2.60 12.48
CA VAL A 140 5.82 3.45 12.93
C VAL A 140 6.54 4.14 11.77
N SER A 141 6.34 3.66 10.53
CA SER A 141 6.99 4.21 9.34
C SER A 141 6.15 4.05 8.09
N MET A 142 6.05 5.12 7.31
CA MET A 142 5.56 5.14 5.93
C MET A 142 6.68 5.67 5.03
N GLY A 143 6.98 4.95 3.96
CA GLY A 143 8.05 5.32 3.04
C GLY A 143 7.71 6.53 2.17
N SER A 144 8.74 7.06 1.51
CA SER A 144 8.60 8.13 0.53
C SER A 144 7.63 7.71 -0.57
N GLN A 145 6.77 8.66 -1.00
CA GLN A 145 5.83 8.45 -2.10
C GLN A 145 4.82 7.31 -1.86
N ALA A 146 4.61 6.87 -0.62
CA ALA A 146 3.79 5.69 -0.31
C ALA A 146 2.37 5.76 -0.92
N PHE A 147 1.77 6.94 -0.98
CA PHE A 147 0.43 7.20 -1.54
C PHE A 147 0.44 8.26 -2.65
N ILE A 148 1.59 8.50 -3.29
CA ILE A 148 1.65 9.49 -4.39
C ILE A 148 0.64 9.15 -5.49
N GLY A 149 -0.13 10.14 -5.94
CA GLY A 149 -1.09 9.96 -7.02
C GLY A 149 -2.38 9.21 -6.64
N CYS A 150 -2.65 8.95 -5.35
CA CYS A 150 -3.93 8.44 -4.89
C CYS A 150 -5.00 9.55 -5.00
N SER A 151 -5.36 9.90 -6.24
CA SER A 151 -6.17 11.09 -6.53
C SER A 151 -7.60 11.04 -5.99
N SER A 152 -8.13 9.86 -5.72
CA SER A 152 -9.46 9.67 -5.11
C SER A 152 -9.45 9.62 -3.59
N LEU A 153 -8.28 9.64 -2.93
CA LEU A 153 -8.19 9.57 -1.46
C LEU A 153 -8.75 10.84 -0.84
N THR A 154 -9.82 10.72 -0.03
CA THR A 154 -10.52 11.88 0.53
C THR A 154 -10.10 12.23 1.94
N SER A 155 -9.71 11.25 2.72
CA SER A 155 -9.31 11.45 4.12
C SER A 155 -8.29 10.44 4.58
N VAL A 156 -7.44 10.84 5.53
CA VAL A 156 -6.51 9.95 6.22
C VAL A 156 -6.26 10.42 7.65
N VAL A 157 -6.18 9.47 8.57
CA VAL A 157 -5.74 9.70 9.95
C VAL A 157 -4.34 9.11 10.10
N ILE A 158 -3.37 9.95 10.40
CA ILE A 158 -1.98 9.51 10.60
C ILE A 158 -1.82 9.01 12.03
N PRO A 159 -1.36 7.76 12.23
CA PRO A 159 -1.19 7.17 13.55
C PRO A 159 -0.19 7.92 14.44
N LYS A 160 -0.42 7.88 15.74
CA LYS A 160 0.38 8.63 16.74
C LYS A 160 1.87 8.27 16.82
N ASN A 161 2.28 7.11 16.30
CA ASN A 161 3.68 6.69 16.30
C ASN A 161 4.48 7.24 15.12
N ILE A 162 3.82 7.83 14.14
CA ILE A 162 4.48 8.48 12.99
C ILE A 162 5.05 9.83 13.43
N LYS A 163 6.36 10.02 13.22
CA LYS A 163 7.09 11.25 13.52
C LYS A 163 7.49 12.04 12.27
N THR A 164 7.47 11.38 11.13
CA THR A 164 7.84 11.97 9.84
C THR A 164 6.84 11.58 8.77
N ILE A 165 6.32 12.56 8.05
CA ILE A 165 5.71 12.34 6.74
C ILE A 165 6.84 12.46 5.73
N GLU A 166 7.18 11.35 5.09
CA GLU A 166 8.31 11.23 4.18
C GLU A 166 8.08 12.03 2.86
N PRO A 167 9.13 12.30 2.06
CA PRO A 167 8.99 13.04 0.82
C PRO A 167 7.93 12.46 -0.12
N GLY A 168 7.05 13.33 -0.61
CA GLY A 168 6.02 12.99 -1.59
C GLY A 168 4.96 12.00 -1.12
N THR A 169 4.87 11.68 0.17
CA THR A 169 3.96 10.62 0.68
C THR A 169 2.53 10.74 0.15
N PHE A 170 1.94 11.95 0.14
CA PHE A 170 0.59 12.22 -0.35
C PHE A 170 0.58 13.17 -1.56
N ARG A 171 1.71 13.30 -2.26
CA ARG A 171 1.78 14.17 -3.44
C ARG A 171 0.72 13.77 -4.46
N SER A 172 0.02 14.78 -5.01
CA SER A 172 -1.04 14.61 -6.02
C SER A 172 -2.25 13.79 -5.54
N CYS A 173 -2.51 13.75 -4.22
CA CYS A 173 -3.78 13.29 -3.67
C CYS A 173 -4.82 14.41 -3.77
N SER A 174 -5.28 14.70 -5.00
CA SER A 174 -6.08 15.89 -5.30
C SER A 174 -7.43 15.96 -4.60
N SER A 175 -8.00 14.81 -4.21
CA SER A 175 -9.24 14.74 -3.43
C SER A 175 -9.02 14.75 -1.92
N LEU A 176 -7.76 14.76 -1.44
CA LEU A 176 -7.48 14.71 0.00
C LEU A 176 -7.81 16.07 0.64
N THR A 177 -8.98 16.12 1.24
CA THR A 177 -9.51 17.33 1.89
C THR A 177 -9.44 17.28 3.41
N ASN A 178 -9.34 16.07 3.99
CA ASN A 178 -9.31 15.90 5.43
C ASN A 178 -8.12 15.03 5.85
N ILE A 179 -7.17 15.61 6.58
CA ILE A 179 -6.06 14.89 7.18
C ILE A 179 -5.94 15.22 8.66
N VAL A 180 -5.74 14.18 9.47
CA VAL A 180 -5.44 14.34 10.90
C VAL A 180 -3.99 13.98 11.13
N LEU A 181 -3.19 14.97 11.54
CA LEU A 181 -1.78 14.81 11.89
C LEU A 181 -1.64 14.58 13.41
N PRO A 182 -0.78 13.65 13.85
CA PRO A 182 -0.59 13.37 15.27
C PRO A 182 0.28 14.46 15.95
N ASP A 183 0.05 14.71 17.23
CA ASP A 183 0.86 15.65 18.00
C ASP A 183 2.34 15.23 18.13
N SER A 184 2.66 13.97 17.88
CA SER A 184 4.02 13.44 17.83
C SER A 184 4.80 13.79 16.56
N LEU A 185 4.15 14.36 15.53
CA LEU A 185 4.78 14.66 14.24
C LEU A 185 5.84 15.74 14.40
N VAL A 186 7.01 15.53 13.81
CA VAL A 186 8.17 16.45 13.87
C VAL A 186 8.52 16.98 12.49
N THR A 187 8.38 16.14 11.46
CA THR A 187 8.85 16.46 10.09
C THR A 187 7.75 16.26 9.06
N ILE A 188 7.58 17.25 8.20
CA ILE A 188 6.82 17.16 6.95
C ILE A 188 7.83 17.28 5.81
N GLY A 189 8.01 16.18 5.07
CA GLY A 189 9.03 16.04 4.04
C GLY A 189 8.77 16.87 2.78
N GLU A 190 9.74 16.84 1.87
CA GLU A 190 9.65 17.52 0.58
C GLU A 190 8.42 17.08 -0.22
N SER A 191 7.65 18.04 -0.74
CA SER A 191 6.45 17.77 -1.56
C SER A 191 5.43 16.82 -0.91
N ALA A 192 5.46 16.64 0.42
CA ALA A 192 4.68 15.62 1.12
C ALA A 192 3.17 15.72 0.84
N PHE A 193 2.64 16.93 0.70
CA PHE A 193 1.24 17.24 0.39
C PHE A 193 1.08 18.08 -0.88
N GLN A 194 2.07 18.10 -1.74
CA GLN A 194 2.01 18.88 -2.98
C GLN A 194 0.80 18.46 -3.83
N GLY A 195 -0.04 19.44 -4.21
CA GLY A 195 -1.20 19.23 -5.05
C GLY A 195 -2.36 18.50 -4.35
N CYS A 196 -2.44 18.56 -3.01
CA CYS A 196 -3.59 18.06 -2.26
C CYS A 196 -4.74 19.04 -2.27
N GLY A 197 -5.98 18.52 -2.09
CA GLY A 197 -7.23 19.30 -2.17
C GLY A 197 -7.69 19.96 -0.88
N MET A 198 -6.90 19.96 0.19
CA MET A 198 -7.30 20.49 1.49
C MET A 198 -7.48 22.01 1.48
N SER A 199 -8.53 22.49 2.15
CA SER A 199 -8.81 23.92 2.35
C SER A 199 -8.25 24.45 3.67
N GLN A 200 -8.00 23.59 4.63
CA GLN A 200 -7.42 23.89 5.93
C GLN A 200 -6.62 22.71 6.46
N ILE A 201 -5.62 23.00 7.28
CA ILE A 201 -4.83 21.96 7.95
C ILE A 201 -4.36 22.46 9.33
N ARG A 202 -4.56 21.61 10.35
CA ARG A 202 -3.94 21.87 11.65
C ARG A 202 -2.54 21.25 11.66
N ILE A 203 -1.52 22.08 11.74
CA ILE A 203 -0.13 21.65 11.94
C ILE A 203 0.11 21.50 13.46
N PRO A 204 0.55 20.32 13.93
CA PRO A 204 0.91 20.15 15.35
C PRO A 204 2.10 21.02 15.76
N ASP A 205 2.10 21.49 17.03
CA ASP A 205 3.12 22.41 17.57
C ASP A 205 4.54 21.83 17.57
N ASN A 206 4.68 20.50 17.55
CA ASN A 206 5.96 19.81 17.52
C ASN A 206 6.61 19.75 16.12
N VAL A 207 5.89 20.16 15.06
CA VAL A 207 6.45 20.17 13.72
C VAL A 207 7.47 21.29 13.60
N SER A 208 8.73 20.94 13.44
CA SER A 208 9.86 21.88 13.35
C SER A 208 10.58 21.85 11.99
N VAL A 209 10.26 20.87 11.14
CA VAL A 209 10.89 20.72 9.82
C VAL A 209 9.83 20.65 8.74
N PHE A 210 9.94 21.56 7.75
CA PHE A 210 9.14 21.55 6.52
C PHE A 210 10.09 21.42 5.33
N GLY A 211 9.89 20.39 4.53
CA GLY A 211 10.61 20.18 3.28
C GLY A 211 10.15 21.16 2.19
N SER A 212 10.98 21.32 1.16
CA SER A 212 10.65 22.13 -0.01
C SER A 212 9.32 21.69 -0.61
N HIS A 213 8.47 22.66 -1.00
CA HIS A 213 7.21 22.39 -1.68
C HIS A 213 6.21 21.53 -0.89
N ALA A 214 6.35 21.42 0.44
CA ALA A 214 5.52 20.54 1.26
C ALA A 214 4.02 20.67 0.97
N PHE A 215 3.53 21.89 0.73
CA PHE A 215 2.14 22.21 0.40
C PHE A 215 1.97 22.95 -0.94
N ALA A 216 2.99 22.91 -1.82
CA ALA A 216 2.90 23.60 -3.10
C ALA A 216 1.72 23.08 -3.93
N GLY A 217 0.97 24.00 -4.56
CA GLY A 217 -0.19 23.61 -5.37
C GLY A 217 -1.41 23.11 -4.59
N CYS A 218 -1.46 23.31 -3.28
CA CYS A 218 -2.70 23.14 -2.50
C CYS A 218 -3.57 24.37 -2.74
N GLU A 219 -4.19 24.47 -3.92
CA GLU A 219 -4.86 25.70 -4.40
C GLU A 219 -6.05 26.13 -3.53
N SER A 220 -6.65 25.20 -2.79
CA SER A 220 -7.78 25.48 -1.88
C SER A 220 -7.34 25.89 -0.48
N LEU A 221 -6.05 25.80 -0.14
CA LEU A 221 -5.58 26.01 1.24
C LEU A 221 -5.63 27.49 1.64
N THR A 222 -6.41 27.78 2.67
CA THR A 222 -6.63 29.14 3.18
C THR A 222 -6.16 29.36 4.62
N SER A 223 -5.97 28.27 5.40
CA SER A 223 -5.54 28.35 6.82
C SER A 223 -4.96 27.02 7.32
#